data_b64b6e1524842d61d79b3459d6c6df35
#
_entry.id   b64b6e1524842d61d79b3459d6c6df35
#
_cell.length_a   1.000
_cell.length_b   1.000
_cell.length_c   1.000
_cell.angle_alpha   90.00
_cell.angle_beta   90.00
_cell.angle_gamma   90.00
#
_symmetry.space_group_name_H-M   'P 1'
#
loop_
_entity.id
_entity.type
_entity.pdbx_description
1 polymer ?
#
loop_
_entity_poly.entity_id
_entity_poly.type
_entity_poly.pdbx_seq_one_letter_code
_entity_poly.pdbx_strand_id
1 'polypeptide(L)'
;SIGDIQKNCTRTIILDNGTKIFDGDVKKGVEKYKKIIVGLDSEEDDDEGNEEKDLLEISENRSIEIKKDIIDESKEWKINFIQNPNIVEYGDLRAEVIDYGMFDLNNRPINAFDNNDTIVLKSKIKFNEDVESPIFTMTVKDFQGTVITGTNTDVEKIETGKYKKGDVVIVEFKQKIPITAGKYTLSFSCTKYNLKGELEVLNRKYDALLIDAITTKNGVGLVRLNSEITLKKN
;
A
#
# COMPACT_ATOMS: atom_id res chain seq x y z
N SER A 1 -1.57 16.54 14.07
CA SER A 1 -0.82 15.72 13.10
C SER A 1 -1.70 15.28 11.95
N ILE A 2 -1.13 14.81 10.84
CA ILE A 2 -1.89 14.26 9.71
C ILE A 2 -2.79 13.11 10.18
N GLY A 3 -2.31 12.26 11.09
CA GLY A 3 -3.10 11.17 11.66
C GLY A 3 -4.30 11.63 12.47
N ASP A 4 -4.24 12.79 13.12
CA ASP A 4 -5.38 13.34 13.84
C ASP A 4 -6.44 13.90 12.87
N ILE A 5 -6.00 14.48 11.76
CA ILE A 5 -6.89 14.94 10.68
C ILE A 5 -7.64 13.74 10.09
N GLN A 6 -6.92 12.65 9.76
CA GLN A 6 -7.53 11.43 9.20
C GLN A 6 -8.56 10.78 10.15
N LYS A 7 -8.33 10.82 11.46
CA LYS A 7 -9.23 10.21 12.45
C LYS A 7 -10.45 11.05 12.79
N ASN A 8 -10.31 12.37 12.79
CA ASN A 8 -11.28 13.27 13.42
C ASN A 8 -12.00 14.22 12.45
N CYS A 9 -11.56 14.27 11.19
CA CYS A 9 -12.14 15.15 10.18
C CYS A 9 -12.80 14.34 9.07
N THR A 10 -13.88 14.87 8.49
CA THR A 10 -14.56 14.31 7.31
C THR A 10 -14.26 15.14 6.04
N ARG A 11 -13.70 16.32 6.20
CA ARG A 11 -13.37 17.25 5.11
C ARG A 11 -12.04 17.93 5.40
N THR A 12 -11.25 18.17 4.36
CA THR A 12 -9.95 18.84 4.43
C THR A 12 -9.89 19.98 3.42
N ILE A 13 -9.35 21.11 3.85
CA ILE A 13 -9.02 22.24 2.98
C ILE A 13 -7.52 22.43 3.02
N ILE A 14 -6.87 22.54 1.87
CA ILE A 14 -5.45 22.84 1.76
C ILE A 14 -5.29 24.27 1.23
N LEU A 15 -4.49 25.05 1.93
CA LEU A 15 -4.10 26.39 1.52
C LEU A 15 -2.60 26.38 1.22
N ASP A 16 -2.22 26.92 0.08
CA ASP A 16 -0.84 27.17 -0.29
C ASP A 16 -0.69 28.61 -0.74
N ASN A 17 0.31 29.32 -0.18
CA ASN A 17 0.58 30.75 -0.45
C ASN A 17 -0.68 31.64 -0.41
N GLY A 18 -1.64 31.32 0.49
CA GLY A 18 -2.89 32.05 0.65
C GLY A 18 -3.99 31.67 -0.35
N THR A 19 -3.74 30.75 -1.25
CA THR A 19 -4.71 30.23 -2.23
C THR A 19 -5.25 28.87 -1.78
N LYS A 20 -6.56 28.66 -1.94
CA LYS A 20 -7.19 27.37 -1.68
C LYS A 20 -6.94 26.44 -2.89
N ILE A 21 -6.13 25.40 -2.67
CA ILE A 21 -5.71 24.45 -3.70
C ILE A 21 -6.40 23.09 -3.61
N PHE A 22 -7.12 22.83 -2.50
CA PHE A 22 -7.95 21.66 -2.33
C PHE A 22 -9.07 21.92 -1.34
N ASP A 23 -10.23 21.28 -1.57
CA ASP A 23 -11.38 21.31 -0.67
C ASP A 23 -12.21 20.04 -0.91
N GLY A 24 -12.19 19.09 0.01
CA GLY A 24 -12.87 17.82 -0.19
C GLY A 24 -12.55 16.78 0.88
N ASP A 25 -12.65 15.50 0.49
CA ASP A 25 -12.43 14.35 1.34
C ASP A 25 -11.05 14.34 2.02
N VAL A 26 -11.02 13.85 3.27
CA VAL A 26 -9.81 13.85 4.10
C VAL A 26 -8.68 13.00 3.49
N LYS A 27 -9.01 11.84 2.92
CA LYS A 27 -8.01 10.95 2.33
C LYS A 27 -7.33 11.62 1.14
N LYS A 28 -8.14 12.11 0.18
CA LYS A 28 -7.65 12.82 -1.00
C LYS A 28 -6.84 14.07 -0.61
N GLY A 29 -7.32 14.83 0.39
CA GLY A 29 -6.62 16.02 0.88
C GLY A 29 -5.27 15.69 1.53
N VAL A 30 -5.18 14.67 2.36
CA VAL A 30 -3.91 14.24 2.96
C VAL A 30 -2.92 13.75 1.90
N GLU A 31 -3.38 13.06 0.88
CA GLU A 31 -2.52 12.61 -0.21
C GLU A 31 -2.02 13.77 -1.07
N LYS A 32 -2.89 14.71 -1.43
CA LYS A 32 -2.50 15.95 -2.12
C LYS A 32 -1.50 16.74 -1.30
N TYR A 33 -1.72 16.91 0.00
CA TYR A 33 -0.78 17.57 0.90
C TYR A 33 0.60 16.89 0.93
N LYS A 34 0.64 15.56 0.94
CA LYS A 34 1.89 14.81 0.85
C LYS A 34 2.62 15.03 -0.47
N LYS A 35 1.90 15.11 -1.60
CA LYS A 35 2.50 15.44 -2.91
C LYS A 35 3.12 16.82 -2.91
N ILE A 36 2.44 17.82 -2.35
CA ILE A 36 2.94 19.21 -2.25
C ILE A 36 4.24 19.27 -1.46
N ILE A 37 4.30 18.62 -0.29
CA ILE A 37 5.52 18.62 0.55
C ILE A 37 6.72 18.02 -0.18
N VAL A 38 6.49 17.04 -1.07
CA VAL A 38 7.57 16.38 -1.83
C VAL A 38 7.89 17.13 -3.14
N GLY A 39 7.22 18.27 -3.40
CA GLY A 39 7.44 19.09 -4.60
C GLY A 39 6.88 18.47 -5.89
N LEU A 40 5.90 17.59 -5.80
CA LEU A 40 5.34 16.83 -6.93
C LEU A 40 3.94 17.34 -7.38
N ASP A 41 3.51 18.50 -6.93
CA ASP A 41 2.21 19.07 -7.32
C ASP A 41 2.37 19.88 -8.62
N SER A 42 2.15 19.23 -9.77
CA SER A 42 1.84 19.91 -11.03
C SER A 42 0.32 19.99 -11.14
N GLU A 43 -0.16 21.20 -11.38
CA GLU A 43 -1.58 21.49 -11.61
C GLU A 43 -2.12 20.59 -12.73
N GLU A 44 -3.04 19.67 -12.40
CA GLU A 44 -4.11 19.12 -13.23
C GLU A 44 -4.64 17.86 -12.56
N ASP A 45 -5.85 17.98 -11.99
CA ASP A 45 -6.91 16.97 -11.98
C ASP A 45 -7.98 17.38 -10.96
N ASP A 46 -8.89 18.26 -11.42
CA ASP A 46 -10.21 18.40 -10.85
C ASP A 46 -11.13 17.42 -11.59
N ASP A 47 -11.43 16.29 -10.96
CA ASP A 47 -12.61 15.52 -11.32
C ASP A 47 -13.35 15.10 -10.04
N GLU A 48 -14.51 15.71 -9.86
CA GLU A 48 -15.48 15.39 -8.81
C GLU A 48 -16.27 14.14 -9.24
N GLY A 49 -15.94 13.01 -8.65
CA GLY A 49 -16.65 11.74 -8.84
C GLY A 49 -17.03 11.09 -7.51
N ASN A 50 -18.32 10.85 -7.35
CA ASN A 50 -19.01 10.25 -6.22
C ASN A 50 -18.77 8.72 -6.19
N GLU A 51 -17.59 8.25 -5.72
CA GLU A 51 -17.12 6.89 -5.97
C GLU A 51 -17.00 5.95 -4.75
N GLU A 52 -17.35 6.42 -3.53
CA GLU A 52 -17.32 5.55 -2.35
C GLU A 52 -18.35 4.41 -2.37
N LYS A 53 -19.48 4.60 -3.08
CA LYS A 53 -20.52 3.56 -3.20
C LYS A 53 -20.11 2.44 -4.15
N ASP A 54 -19.40 2.77 -5.23
CA ASP A 54 -19.01 1.79 -6.25
C ASP A 54 -17.93 0.82 -5.76
N LEU A 55 -17.05 1.25 -4.83
CA LEU A 55 -15.99 0.39 -4.28
C LEU A 55 -16.55 -0.73 -3.38
N LEU A 56 -17.62 -0.48 -2.66
CA LEU A 56 -18.28 -1.48 -1.81
C LEU A 56 -19.08 -2.50 -2.63
N GLU A 57 -19.76 -2.06 -3.70
CA GLU A 57 -20.54 -2.94 -4.57
C GLU A 57 -19.66 -3.83 -5.45
N ILE A 58 -18.46 -3.35 -5.88
CA ILE A 58 -17.52 -4.15 -6.68
C ILE A 58 -16.95 -5.32 -5.85
N SER A 59 -16.80 -5.16 -4.53
CA SER A 59 -16.25 -6.20 -3.65
C SER A 59 -17.23 -7.34 -3.33
N GLU A 60 -18.55 -7.08 -3.41
CA GLU A 60 -19.57 -8.07 -3.06
C GLU A 60 -19.96 -9.01 -4.22
N ASN A 61 -19.71 -8.60 -5.48
CA ASN A 61 -20.22 -9.33 -6.66
C ASN A 61 -19.16 -10.10 -7.45
N ARG A 62 -17.91 -10.19 -7.01
CA ARG A 62 -16.87 -10.99 -7.68
C ARG A 62 -16.24 -12.01 -6.74
N SER A 63 -16.89 -13.16 -6.58
CA SER A 63 -16.18 -14.40 -6.29
C SER A 63 -15.35 -14.76 -7.53
N ILE A 64 -14.10 -14.29 -7.57
CA ILE A 64 -13.17 -14.69 -8.63
C ILE A 64 -12.76 -16.11 -8.32
N GLU A 65 -13.12 -17.07 -9.18
CA GLU A 65 -12.52 -18.40 -9.19
C GLU A 65 -11.01 -18.23 -9.41
N ILE A 66 -10.24 -18.36 -8.33
CA ILE A 66 -8.79 -18.34 -8.39
C ILE A 66 -8.36 -19.63 -9.09
N LYS A 67 -7.91 -19.50 -10.34
CA LYS A 67 -7.32 -20.63 -11.06
C LYS A 67 -6.11 -21.14 -10.29
N LYS A 68 -6.07 -22.46 -10.07
CA LYS A 68 -5.01 -23.18 -9.33
C LYS A 68 -3.64 -23.24 -10.04
N ASP A 69 -3.40 -22.39 -11.02
CA ASP A 69 -2.16 -22.43 -11.79
C ASP A 69 -1.01 -21.76 -11.01
N ILE A 70 0.13 -22.42 -10.99
CA ILE A 70 1.40 -21.85 -10.50
C ILE A 70 1.65 -20.57 -11.31
N ILE A 71 1.79 -19.44 -10.63
CA ILE A 71 2.02 -18.17 -11.30
C ILE A 71 3.40 -18.19 -11.93
N ASP A 72 3.41 -18.09 -13.24
CA ASP A 72 4.61 -17.80 -14.01
C ASP A 72 5.07 -16.37 -13.69
N GLU A 73 6.25 -16.21 -13.13
CA GLU A 73 6.81 -14.91 -12.73
C GLU A 73 7.07 -13.97 -13.91
N SER A 74 7.02 -14.47 -15.13
CA SER A 74 7.06 -13.67 -16.36
C SER A 74 5.74 -12.97 -16.67
N LYS A 75 4.61 -13.42 -16.10
CA LYS A 75 3.26 -12.88 -16.33
C LYS A 75 2.96 -11.72 -15.36
N GLU A 76 1.98 -10.90 -15.74
CA GLU A 76 1.43 -9.87 -14.85
C GLU A 76 0.65 -10.50 -13.70
N TRP A 77 1.03 -10.17 -12.46
CA TRP A 77 0.36 -10.69 -11.26
C TRP A 77 -0.90 -9.90 -10.92
N LYS A 78 -0.84 -8.56 -11.07
CA LYS A 78 -1.90 -7.64 -10.67
C LYS A 78 -3.27 -7.94 -11.29
N ILE A 79 -3.31 -8.63 -12.44
CA ILE A 79 -4.56 -9.05 -13.08
C ILE A 79 -5.35 -10.10 -12.26
N ASN A 80 -4.71 -10.77 -11.31
CA ASN A 80 -5.33 -11.79 -10.46
C ASN A 80 -5.92 -11.19 -9.18
N PHE A 81 -5.81 -9.88 -8.99
CA PHE A 81 -6.19 -9.20 -7.74
C PHE A 81 -7.27 -8.15 -7.98
N ILE A 82 -7.99 -7.83 -6.91
CA ILE A 82 -8.91 -6.70 -6.89
C ILE A 82 -8.06 -5.43 -6.78
N GLN A 83 -7.92 -4.74 -7.89
CA GLN A 83 -7.21 -3.47 -7.95
C GLN A 83 -8.13 -2.34 -7.50
N ASN A 84 -7.57 -1.37 -6.80
CA ASN A 84 -8.29 -0.16 -6.48
C ASN A 84 -8.35 0.74 -7.74
N PRO A 85 -9.53 1.11 -8.26
CA PRO A 85 -9.63 2.00 -9.40
C PRO A 85 -9.10 3.42 -9.10
N ASN A 86 -9.07 3.80 -7.82
CA ASN A 86 -8.58 5.09 -7.33
C ASN A 86 -7.14 5.02 -6.82
N ILE A 87 -6.28 4.23 -7.47
CA ILE A 87 -4.86 4.18 -7.14
C ILE A 87 -4.23 5.57 -7.35
N VAL A 88 -3.50 6.03 -6.33
CA VAL A 88 -2.72 7.28 -6.44
C VAL A 88 -1.27 6.91 -6.72
N GLU A 89 -0.79 7.31 -7.88
CA GLU A 89 0.58 7.07 -8.31
C GLU A 89 1.35 8.38 -8.50
N TYR A 90 2.58 8.42 -8.02
CA TYR A 90 3.52 9.52 -8.26
C TYR A 90 4.98 9.11 -8.02
N GLY A 91 5.89 9.90 -8.55
CA GLY A 91 7.35 9.74 -8.48
C GLY A 91 7.98 10.23 -9.77
N ASP A 92 9.32 10.28 -9.82
CA ASP A 92 10.07 10.69 -11.00
C ASP A 92 10.29 9.56 -12.04
N LEU A 93 9.83 8.33 -11.70
CA LEU A 93 9.88 7.13 -12.52
C LEU A 93 11.29 6.66 -12.92
N ARG A 94 12.36 7.09 -12.25
CA ARG A 94 13.69 6.49 -12.40
C ARG A 94 13.67 4.99 -12.05
N ALA A 95 12.78 4.60 -11.13
CA ALA A 95 12.38 3.21 -10.91
C ALA A 95 10.86 3.17 -10.81
N GLU A 96 10.23 2.13 -11.38
CA GLU A 96 8.78 2.01 -11.49
C GLU A 96 8.30 0.68 -10.90
N VAL A 97 7.28 0.71 -10.04
CA VAL A 97 6.57 -0.48 -9.56
C VAL A 97 5.61 -0.94 -10.68
N ILE A 98 6.06 -1.89 -11.50
CA ILE A 98 5.31 -2.33 -12.69
C ILE A 98 4.28 -3.42 -12.38
N ASP A 99 4.47 -4.17 -11.29
CA ASP A 99 3.59 -5.27 -10.91
C ASP A 99 3.61 -5.52 -9.40
N TYR A 100 2.55 -6.08 -8.84
CA TYR A 100 2.43 -6.34 -7.41
C TYR A 100 1.32 -7.36 -7.11
N GLY A 101 1.38 -7.97 -5.92
CA GLY A 101 0.38 -8.95 -5.50
C GLY A 101 0.56 -9.45 -4.08
N MET A 102 -0.44 -10.22 -3.60
CA MET A 102 -0.42 -10.93 -2.33
C MET A 102 -0.57 -12.43 -2.58
N PHE A 103 0.28 -13.23 -1.96
CA PHE A 103 0.40 -14.66 -2.23
C PHE A 103 0.44 -15.47 -0.93
N ASP A 104 0.01 -16.73 -1.01
CA ASP A 104 0.28 -17.72 0.02
C ASP A 104 1.72 -18.26 -0.08
N LEU A 105 2.10 -19.15 0.86
CA LEU A 105 3.43 -19.78 0.86
C LEU A 105 3.68 -20.73 -0.31
N ASN A 106 2.65 -21.10 -1.05
CA ASN A 106 2.74 -21.93 -2.27
C ASN A 106 2.75 -21.08 -3.54
N ASN A 107 2.99 -19.77 -3.42
CA ASN A 107 3.00 -18.79 -4.52
C ASN A 107 1.67 -18.67 -5.27
N ARG A 108 0.53 -18.97 -4.62
CA ARG A 108 -0.81 -18.80 -5.20
C ARG A 108 -1.34 -17.41 -4.83
N PRO A 109 -1.95 -16.67 -5.78
CA PRO A 109 -2.52 -15.37 -5.50
C PRO A 109 -3.71 -15.50 -4.55
N ILE A 110 -3.79 -14.61 -3.57
CA ILE A 110 -4.87 -14.54 -2.60
C ILE A 110 -5.32 -13.10 -2.40
N ASN A 111 -6.64 -12.87 -2.27
CA ASN A 111 -7.21 -11.55 -1.96
C ASN A 111 -7.61 -11.42 -0.48
N ALA A 112 -7.65 -12.55 0.23
CA ALA A 112 -7.98 -12.62 1.65
C ALA A 112 -6.98 -13.50 2.40
N PHE A 113 -6.76 -13.20 3.68
CA PHE A 113 -5.86 -13.97 4.55
C PHE A 113 -6.39 -14.02 5.98
N ASP A 114 -6.12 -15.12 6.70
CA ASP A 114 -6.30 -15.14 8.16
C ASP A 114 -5.12 -14.44 8.84
N ASN A 115 -5.38 -13.70 9.90
CA ASN A 115 -4.36 -12.92 10.60
C ASN A 115 -3.26 -13.78 11.27
N ASN A 116 -3.40 -15.10 11.30
CA ASN A 116 -2.37 -16.04 11.73
C ASN A 116 -1.52 -16.59 10.58
N ASP A 117 -1.99 -16.43 9.33
CA ASP A 117 -1.30 -16.94 8.17
C ASP A 117 -0.04 -16.13 7.87
N THR A 118 0.96 -16.83 7.35
CA THR A 118 2.11 -16.17 6.74
C THR A 118 1.78 -15.92 5.27
N ILE A 119 1.84 -14.67 4.86
CA ILE A 119 1.61 -14.24 3.49
C ILE A 119 2.88 -13.67 2.88
N VAL A 120 2.94 -13.61 1.57
CA VAL A 120 4.03 -13.00 0.80
C VAL A 120 3.46 -11.87 -0.04
N LEU A 121 3.89 -10.65 0.25
CA LEU A 121 3.59 -9.49 -0.58
C LEU A 121 4.73 -9.29 -1.56
N LYS A 122 4.42 -9.25 -2.85
CA LYS A 122 5.43 -9.09 -3.89
C LYS A 122 5.24 -7.79 -4.65
N SER A 123 6.35 -7.16 -5.01
CA SER A 123 6.36 -6.08 -5.99
C SER A 123 7.46 -6.31 -7.01
N LYS A 124 7.19 -5.97 -8.27
CA LYS A 124 8.16 -6.02 -9.36
C LYS A 124 8.51 -4.60 -9.75
N ILE A 125 9.78 -4.26 -9.66
CA ILE A 125 10.29 -2.91 -9.91
C ILE A 125 11.21 -2.95 -11.12
N LYS A 126 10.94 -2.08 -12.11
CA LYS A 126 11.78 -1.85 -13.27
C LYS A 126 12.56 -0.56 -13.08
N PHE A 127 13.85 -0.59 -13.39
CA PHE A 127 14.72 0.59 -13.34
C PHE A 127 14.84 1.23 -14.73
N ASN A 128 14.42 2.47 -14.85
CA ASN A 128 14.48 3.26 -16.07
C ASN A 128 15.78 4.08 -16.16
N GLU A 129 16.50 4.21 -15.04
CA GLU A 129 17.83 4.80 -14.91
C GLU A 129 18.68 3.99 -13.93
N ASP A 130 19.97 4.32 -13.82
CA ASP A 130 20.86 3.74 -12.82
C ASP A 130 20.47 4.26 -11.43
N VAL A 131 20.23 3.36 -10.48
CA VAL A 131 19.83 3.71 -9.13
C VAL A 131 20.70 2.96 -8.12
N GLU A 132 21.21 3.68 -7.13
CA GLU A 132 22.01 3.12 -6.03
C GLU A 132 21.20 3.18 -4.73
N SER A 133 21.22 2.08 -3.99
CA SER A 133 20.58 1.92 -2.67
C SER A 133 19.10 2.32 -2.63
N PRO A 134 18.24 1.79 -3.53
CA PRO A 134 16.81 2.04 -3.46
C PRO A 134 16.20 1.44 -2.19
N ILE A 135 15.14 2.05 -1.68
CA ILE A 135 14.37 1.59 -0.53
C ILE A 135 13.03 1.08 -1.04
N PHE A 136 12.77 -0.20 -0.86
CA PHE A 136 11.50 -0.83 -1.24
C PHE A 136 10.58 -0.87 -0.02
N THR A 137 9.34 -0.44 -0.20
CA THR A 137 8.37 -0.28 0.89
C THR A 137 7.06 -0.96 0.57
N MET A 138 6.44 -1.57 1.58
CA MET A 138 5.05 -1.99 1.58
C MET A 138 4.31 -1.32 2.75
N THR A 139 3.03 -1.01 2.57
CA THR A 139 2.20 -0.39 3.61
C THR A 139 0.78 -0.93 3.52
N VAL A 140 0.18 -1.23 4.68
CA VAL A 140 -1.23 -1.60 4.83
C VAL A 140 -1.96 -0.42 5.44
N LYS A 141 -3.09 -0.02 4.85
CA LYS A 141 -3.96 1.04 5.35
C LYS A 141 -5.40 0.53 5.48
N ASP A 142 -6.17 1.17 6.35
CA ASP A 142 -7.64 1.07 6.31
C ASP A 142 -8.22 1.95 5.19
N PHE A 143 -9.53 1.82 4.93
CA PHE A 143 -10.21 2.63 3.92
C PHE A 143 -10.29 4.13 4.27
N GLN A 144 -10.03 4.50 5.51
CA GLN A 144 -9.93 5.90 5.93
C GLN A 144 -8.54 6.49 5.64
N GLY A 145 -7.63 5.68 5.07
CA GLY A 145 -6.26 6.07 4.74
C GLY A 145 -5.31 6.06 5.95
N THR A 146 -5.74 5.50 7.11
CA THR A 146 -4.89 5.35 8.27
C THR A 146 -3.88 4.23 8.02
N VAL A 147 -2.59 4.51 8.17
CA VAL A 147 -1.55 3.49 8.10
C VAL A 147 -1.66 2.58 9.32
N ILE A 148 -1.95 1.29 9.07
CA ILE A 148 -2.06 0.27 10.11
C ILE A 148 -0.69 -0.32 10.41
N THR A 149 0.03 -0.70 9.37
CA THR A 149 1.39 -1.24 9.46
C THR A 149 2.12 -1.09 8.13
N GLY A 150 3.42 -1.28 8.14
CA GLY A 150 4.26 -1.28 6.96
C GLY A 150 5.71 -1.48 7.35
N THR A 151 6.53 -1.84 6.37
CA THR A 151 7.98 -1.92 6.53
C THR A 151 8.68 -1.60 5.21
N ASN A 152 9.98 -1.44 5.28
CA ASN A 152 10.83 -1.23 4.12
C ASN A 152 12.23 -1.81 4.33
N THR A 153 13.01 -1.86 3.27
CA THR A 153 14.35 -2.44 3.31
C THR A 153 15.32 -1.67 4.20
N ASP A 154 15.14 -0.36 4.39
CA ASP A 154 15.99 0.44 5.29
C ASP A 154 15.68 0.15 6.76
N VAL A 155 14.41 0.04 7.14
CA VAL A 155 13.97 -0.35 8.50
C VAL A 155 14.48 -1.75 8.84
N GLU A 156 14.39 -2.69 7.89
CA GLU A 156 14.83 -4.08 8.06
C GLU A 156 16.36 -4.25 7.87
N LYS A 157 17.10 -3.15 7.60
CA LYS A 157 18.56 -3.15 7.41
C LYS A 157 19.03 -4.07 6.28
N ILE A 158 18.27 -4.12 5.20
CA ILE A 158 18.60 -4.86 3.98
C ILE A 158 19.35 -3.94 3.02
N GLU A 159 20.58 -4.31 2.68
CA GLU A 159 21.36 -3.64 1.65
C GLU A 159 20.83 -4.01 0.27
N THR A 160 20.32 -3.04 -0.47
CA THR A 160 19.66 -3.25 -1.77
C THR A 160 20.63 -3.14 -2.95
N GLY A 161 21.82 -2.54 -2.75
CA GLY A 161 22.86 -2.46 -3.77
C GLY A 161 22.57 -1.47 -4.90
N LYS A 162 23.03 -1.82 -6.11
CA LYS A 162 22.98 -0.95 -7.30
C LYS A 162 22.24 -1.65 -8.41
N TYR A 163 21.39 -0.89 -9.10
CA TYR A 163 20.63 -1.35 -10.26
C TYR A 163 20.95 -0.49 -11.47
N LYS A 164 20.97 -1.11 -12.65
CA LYS A 164 21.20 -0.47 -13.93
C LYS A 164 19.89 -0.23 -14.65
N LYS A 165 19.91 0.74 -15.55
CA LYS A 165 18.79 0.95 -16.49
C LYS A 165 18.44 -0.36 -17.20
N GLY A 166 17.18 -0.75 -17.14
CA GLY A 166 16.63 -1.98 -17.73
C GLY A 166 16.53 -3.15 -16.75
N ASP A 167 17.20 -3.08 -15.60
CA ASP A 167 17.07 -4.13 -14.59
C ASP A 167 15.62 -4.21 -14.07
N VAL A 168 15.20 -5.43 -13.74
CA VAL A 168 13.93 -5.71 -13.08
C VAL A 168 14.22 -6.54 -11.82
N VAL A 169 13.68 -6.10 -10.68
CA VAL A 169 13.81 -6.83 -9.41
C VAL A 169 12.44 -7.20 -8.87
N ILE A 170 12.35 -8.38 -8.28
CA ILE A 170 11.21 -8.83 -7.49
C ILE A 170 11.57 -8.68 -6.02
N VAL A 171 10.76 -7.92 -5.28
CA VAL A 171 10.90 -7.74 -3.84
C VAL A 171 9.78 -8.50 -3.14
N GLU A 172 10.13 -9.35 -2.18
CA GLU A 172 9.20 -10.16 -1.41
C GLU A 172 9.23 -9.76 0.07
N PHE A 173 8.06 -9.43 0.60
CA PHE A 173 7.84 -9.20 2.03
C PHE A 173 7.06 -10.38 2.59
N LYS A 174 7.75 -11.30 3.27
CA LYS A 174 7.16 -12.50 3.88
C LYS A 174 6.87 -12.26 5.34
N GLN A 175 5.60 -12.23 5.73
CA GLN A 175 5.22 -11.87 7.10
C GLN A 175 3.82 -12.33 7.48
N LYS A 176 3.51 -12.24 8.78
CA LYS A 176 2.15 -12.25 9.33
C LYS A 176 1.69 -10.81 9.52
N ILE A 177 0.42 -10.55 9.24
CA ILE A 177 -0.18 -9.24 9.51
C ILE A 177 -1.31 -9.45 10.53
N PRO A 178 -1.05 -9.29 11.83
CA PRO A 178 -1.98 -9.61 12.90
C PRO A 178 -3.01 -8.49 13.11
N ILE A 179 -3.72 -8.11 12.05
CA ILE A 179 -4.78 -7.11 12.07
C ILE A 179 -6.16 -7.75 12.27
N THR A 180 -7.12 -6.99 12.75
CA THR A 180 -8.50 -7.43 12.93
C THR A 180 -9.18 -7.69 11.60
N ALA A 181 -10.29 -8.46 11.60
CA ALA A 181 -11.08 -8.68 10.41
C ALA A 181 -11.57 -7.35 9.84
N GLY A 182 -11.46 -7.21 8.53
CA GLY A 182 -11.84 -5.98 7.82
C GLY A 182 -11.23 -5.89 6.45
N LYS A 183 -11.59 -4.82 5.75
CA LYS A 183 -11.06 -4.50 4.42
C LYS A 183 -9.93 -3.48 4.55
N TYR A 184 -8.87 -3.71 3.80
CA TYR A 184 -7.66 -2.90 3.84
C TYR A 184 -7.13 -2.67 2.43
N THR A 185 -6.20 -1.75 2.30
CA THR A 185 -5.48 -1.49 1.06
C THR A 185 -3.99 -1.76 1.24
N LEU A 186 -3.35 -2.24 0.17
CA LEU A 186 -1.90 -2.38 0.08
C LEU A 186 -1.31 -1.29 -0.81
N SER A 187 -0.21 -0.72 -0.36
CA SER A 187 0.57 0.27 -1.10
C SER A 187 2.00 -0.23 -1.26
N PHE A 188 2.62 0.10 -2.39
CA PHE A 188 4.01 -0.24 -2.68
C PHE A 188 4.77 1.00 -3.14
N SER A 189 6.05 1.08 -2.79
CA SER A 189 6.89 2.18 -3.29
C SER A 189 8.35 1.81 -3.41
N CYS A 190 9.03 2.55 -4.29
CA CYS A 190 10.47 2.61 -4.42
C CYS A 190 10.92 4.05 -4.18
N THR A 191 11.81 4.24 -3.20
CA THR A 191 12.35 5.54 -2.81
C THR A 191 13.87 5.43 -2.66
N LYS A 192 14.58 6.53 -2.44
CA LYS A 192 16.00 6.54 -2.05
C LYS A 192 16.31 7.82 -1.27
N TYR A 193 17.44 7.84 -0.58
CA TYR A 193 18.01 9.10 -0.08
C TYR A 193 18.93 9.72 -1.13
N ASN A 194 18.86 11.04 -1.30
CA ASN A 194 19.81 11.79 -2.08
C ASN A 194 21.10 12.07 -1.27
N LEU A 195 22.08 12.72 -1.88
CA LEU A 195 23.35 13.06 -1.23
C LEU A 195 23.21 14.01 -0.04
N LYS A 196 22.08 14.71 0.09
CA LYS A 196 21.77 15.58 1.23
C LYS A 196 21.03 14.85 2.36
N GLY A 197 20.70 13.55 2.18
CA GLY A 197 19.91 12.77 3.12
C GLY A 197 18.41 13.02 3.02
N GLU A 198 17.91 13.67 1.97
CA GLU A 198 16.49 13.90 1.72
C GLU A 198 15.91 12.69 0.98
N LEU A 199 14.67 12.33 1.30
CA LEU A 199 13.98 11.20 0.67
C LEU A 199 13.44 11.61 -0.70
N GLU A 200 13.94 10.97 -1.76
CA GLU A 200 13.42 11.07 -3.12
C GLU A 200 12.45 9.94 -3.41
N VAL A 201 11.32 10.26 -4.05
CA VAL A 201 10.33 9.27 -4.46
C VAL A 201 10.55 8.90 -5.93
N LEU A 202 11.00 7.66 -6.17
CA LEU A 202 11.18 7.15 -7.53
C LEU A 202 9.84 6.71 -8.11
N ASN A 203 9.05 5.93 -7.34
CA ASN A 203 7.67 5.62 -7.66
C ASN A 203 6.91 5.20 -6.41
N ARG A 204 5.67 5.61 -6.30
CA ARG A 204 4.80 5.28 -5.20
C ARG A 204 3.40 5.00 -5.72
N LYS A 205 2.88 3.80 -5.40
CA LYS A 205 1.51 3.38 -5.71
C LYS A 205 0.76 3.19 -4.40
N TYR A 206 -0.03 4.22 -4.04
CA TYR A 206 -0.89 4.15 -2.86
C TYR A 206 -2.17 3.37 -3.15
N ASP A 207 -2.56 2.57 -2.16
CA ASP A 207 -3.83 1.83 -2.16
C ASP A 207 -4.02 0.98 -3.43
N ALA A 208 -2.95 0.33 -3.89
CA ALA A 208 -2.89 -0.38 -5.16
C ALA A 208 -3.80 -1.62 -5.22
N LEU A 209 -3.90 -2.37 -4.10
CA LEU A 209 -4.72 -3.57 -3.98
C LEU A 209 -5.72 -3.44 -2.83
N LEU A 210 -6.91 -4.01 -3.04
CA LEU A 210 -7.89 -4.25 -1.99
C LEU A 210 -7.68 -5.66 -1.44
N ILE A 211 -7.59 -5.78 -0.11
CA ILE A 211 -7.38 -7.05 0.58
C ILE A 211 -8.34 -7.21 1.75
N ASP A 212 -8.73 -8.44 2.05
CA ASP A 212 -9.57 -8.79 3.17
C ASP A 212 -8.75 -9.53 4.25
N ALA A 213 -8.71 -8.98 5.47
CA ALA A 213 -8.29 -9.72 6.64
C ALA A 213 -9.49 -10.45 7.21
N ILE A 214 -9.40 -11.77 7.32
CA ILE A 214 -10.44 -12.63 7.91
C ILE A 214 -9.95 -13.19 9.23
N THR A 215 -10.85 -13.46 10.15
CA THR A 215 -10.53 -14.16 11.41
C THR A 215 -11.77 -14.82 11.97
N THR A 216 -11.58 -16.01 12.55
CA THR A 216 -12.62 -16.72 13.30
C THR A 216 -12.82 -16.18 14.72
N LYS A 217 -11.91 -15.32 15.19
CA LYS A 217 -11.94 -14.74 16.54
C LYS A 217 -11.96 -13.21 16.43
N ASN A 218 -13.06 -12.60 16.85
CA ASN A 218 -13.13 -11.15 16.96
C ASN A 218 -12.17 -10.63 18.03
N GLY A 219 -11.44 -9.58 17.71
CA GLY A 219 -10.55 -8.86 18.61
C GLY A 219 -11.07 -7.47 18.93
N VAL A 220 -10.45 -6.81 19.90
CA VAL A 220 -10.67 -5.40 20.22
C VAL A 220 -9.50 -4.60 19.65
N GLY A 221 -9.79 -3.51 18.94
CA GLY A 221 -8.77 -2.64 18.33
C GLY A 221 -8.33 -3.10 16.93
N LEU A 222 -7.26 -2.50 16.41
CA LEU A 222 -6.76 -2.73 15.04
C LEU A 222 -5.79 -3.90 14.94
N VAL A 223 -5.11 -4.23 16.03
CA VAL A 223 -4.08 -5.29 16.07
C VAL A 223 -4.49 -6.36 17.07
N ARG A 224 -4.27 -7.60 16.70
CA ARG A 224 -4.54 -8.77 17.51
C ARG A 224 -3.26 -9.40 18.03
N LEU A 225 -3.12 -9.49 19.35
CA LEU A 225 -1.89 -9.98 19.99
C LEU A 225 -1.84 -11.49 20.21
N ASN A 226 -2.92 -12.25 19.89
CA ASN A 226 -3.01 -13.71 20.14
C ASN A 226 -2.63 -14.11 21.56
N SER A 227 -3.18 -13.40 22.55
CA SER A 227 -2.88 -13.60 23.97
C SER A 227 -3.33 -14.98 24.47
N GLU A 228 -2.49 -15.61 25.30
CA GLU A 228 -2.81 -16.79 26.09
C GLU A 228 -3.26 -16.34 27.49
N ILE A 229 -4.46 -16.77 27.92
CA ILE A 229 -5.05 -16.31 29.17
C ILE A 229 -5.19 -17.52 30.12
N THR A 230 -4.60 -17.43 31.29
CA THR A 230 -4.70 -18.43 32.34
C THR A 230 -5.49 -17.87 33.55
N LEU A 231 -6.52 -18.57 33.97
CA LEU A 231 -7.28 -18.25 35.21
C LEU A 231 -6.82 -19.16 36.34
N LYS A 232 -6.41 -18.56 37.45
CA LYS A 232 -6.11 -19.27 38.70
C LYS A 232 -7.12 -18.81 39.77
N LYS A 233 -7.84 -19.77 40.37
CA LYS A 233 -8.72 -19.53 41.51
C LYS A 233 -7.97 -19.96 42.77
N ASN A 234 -7.84 -19.08 43.75
CA ASN A 234 -7.32 -19.41 45.10
C ASN A 234 -8.41 -20.03 45.94
#